data_902626be28994e0e75b53fcd35bd2bc3
#
_entry.id   902626be28994e0e75b53fcd35bd2bc3
#
_cell.length_a   1.000
_cell.length_b   1.000
_cell.length_c   1.000
_cell.angle_alpha   90.00
_cell.angle_beta   90.00
_cell.angle_gamma   90.00
#
_symmetry.space_group_name_H-M   'P 1'
#
loop_
_entity.id
_entity.type
_entity.pdbx_description
1 polymer ?
#
loop_
_entity_poly.entity_id
_entity_poly.type
_entity_poly.pdbx_seq_one_letter_code
_entity_poly.pdbx_strand_id
1 'polypeptide(L)'
;MNTTVSITRRIDRKYYPVVLNPKNGTIKPGVVRVGGQETCLTGGNFYLSWHQGSRCIRESVGPDATQALNRQKAKERDLKFVADGGQLKDAPAVIVQDGRQLLGDTVERYLAYIGKHRDSKTYVAYRKTLNDFLEACKQPHVEDITDKDLLAFSAWLRDERHVEDRTVANKFVTVMGFLKWAEHKVKIRKQDWPKYDKQEPVEVYEPEDLDPFWAACTPKEHLLFKFFHMTGFREGEAAHFMWRDISQASRLAKVTAKPAYNWKPKMNKGREVPIPQALLTDLLAAHSEATSLLVFPGDDGQPDEYMLPKLKAIAKRAGLDPKNYWLHKFRSSFATKCIRNGVDLVTLQSWMGHTDLQSTMRYLRAAGGSAAQAKVEAVWA
;
A
#
# COMPACT_ATOMS: atom_id res chain seq x y z
N MET A 1 -15.92 30.04 -8.58
CA MET A 1 -14.81 29.08 -8.23
C MET A 1 -13.49 29.82 -8.28
N ASN A 2 -12.57 29.61 -7.34
CA ASN A 2 -11.24 30.20 -7.42
C ASN A 2 -10.41 29.41 -8.44
N THR A 3 -10.02 30.04 -9.56
CA THR A 3 -9.26 29.42 -10.67
C THR A 3 -7.76 29.70 -10.58
N THR A 4 -7.30 30.37 -9.51
CA THR A 4 -5.90 30.74 -9.33
C THR A 4 -5.07 29.55 -8.83
N VAL A 5 -3.96 29.28 -9.49
CA VAL A 5 -2.98 28.27 -9.10
C VAL A 5 -1.69 28.96 -8.65
N SER A 6 -1.25 28.71 -7.43
CA SER A 6 -0.02 29.28 -6.90
C SER A 6 1.14 28.29 -7.07
N ILE A 7 2.35 28.80 -7.36
CA ILE A 7 3.58 28.00 -7.34
C ILE A 7 4.33 28.32 -6.05
N THR A 8 4.71 27.26 -5.34
CA THR A 8 5.58 27.34 -4.16
C THR A 8 6.79 26.41 -4.33
N ARG A 9 7.88 26.71 -3.65
CA ARG A 9 9.06 25.84 -3.56
C ARG A 9 9.15 25.27 -2.16
N ARG A 10 9.29 23.96 -2.02
CA ARG A 10 9.43 23.32 -0.71
C ARG A 10 10.90 23.12 -0.40
N ILE A 11 11.37 23.78 0.66
CA ILE A 11 12.74 23.72 1.17
C ILE A 11 12.64 23.46 2.68
N ASP A 12 13.39 22.51 3.21
CA ASP A 12 13.40 22.14 4.66
C ASP A 12 11.99 21.95 5.26
N ARG A 13 11.13 21.23 4.55
CA ARG A 13 9.73 20.96 4.92
C ARG A 13 8.79 22.17 4.94
N LYS A 14 9.26 23.38 4.59
CA LYS A 14 8.45 24.59 4.48
C LYS A 14 8.18 24.96 3.02
N TYR A 15 7.04 25.60 2.76
CA TYR A 15 6.63 26.03 1.44
C TYR A 15 6.81 27.54 1.31
N TYR A 16 7.54 27.99 0.31
CA TYR A 16 7.82 29.39 0.03
C TYR A 16 7.29 29.77 -1.35
N PRO A 17 6.54 30.89 -1.49
CA PRO A 17 6.13 31.39 -2.78
C PRO A 17 7.33 31.67 -3.68
N VAL A 18 7.26 31.29 -4.95
CA VAL A 18 8.30 31.62 -5.93
C VAL A 18 8.24 33.09 -6.33
N VAL A 19 9.36 33.60 -6.79
CA VAL A 19 9.46 34.97 -7.35
C VAL A 19 9.58 34.89 -8.86
N LEU A 20 8.69 35.59 -9.56
CA LEU A 20 8.75 35.70 -11.03
C LEU A 20 9.59 36.89 -11.47
N ASN A 21 10.30 36.71 -12.56
CA ASN A 21 11.01 37.81 -13.23
C ASN A 21 9.98 38.71 -13.95
N PRO A 22 9.90 40.01 -13.64
CA PRO A 22 8.89 40.88 -14.20
C PRO A 22 9.05 41.11 -15.71
N LYS A 23 10.27 40.89 -16.28
CA LYS A 23 10.52 41.10 -17.71
C LYS A 23 10.03 39.96 -18.61
N ASN A 24 10.09 38.73 -18.15
CA ASN A 24 9.80 37.53 -18.98
C ASN A 24 8.88 36.52 -18.32
N GLY A 25 8.42 36.76 -17.08
CA GLY A 25 7.51 35.88 -16.37
C GLY A 25 8.09 34.53 -15.94
N THR A 26 9.39 34.31 -16.05
CA THR A 26 10.07 33.11 -15.60
C THR A 26 10.29 33.10 -14.08
N ILE A 27 10.42 31.93 -13.46
CA ILE A 27 10.78 31.84 -12.05
C ILE A 27 12.24 32.25 -11.87
N LYS A 28 12.53 33.19 -10.97
CA LYS A 28 13.90 33.56 -10.62
C LYS A 28 14.64 32.37 -10.00
N PRO A 29 15.77 31.92 -10.56
CA PRO A 29 16.52 30.78 -10.02
C PRO A 29 16.96 31.01 -8.58
N GLY A 30 16.67 30.06 -7.68
CA GLY A 30 17.13 30.11 -6.30
C GLY A 30 16.49 31.19 -5.40
N VAL A 31 15.50 31.96 -5.90
CA VAL A 31 14.87 33.06 -5.15
C VAL A 31 13.44 32.69 -4.78
N VAL A 32 13.10 32.86 -3.51
CA VAL A 32 11.75 32.65 -2.93
C VAL A 32 11.35 33.83 -2.08
N ARG A 33 10.06 33.95 -1.73
CA ARG A 33 9.56 35.02 -0.87
C ARG A 33 9.40 34.52 0.57
N VAL A 34 10.12 35.14 1.51
CA VAL A 34 10.06 34.85 2.94
C VAL A 34 9.64 36.11 3.68
N GLY A 35 8.50 36.06 4.41
CA GLY A 35 8.01 37.25 5.12
C GLY A 35 7.76 38.49 4.25
N GLY A 36 7.47 38.30 2.95
CA GLY A 36 7.27 39.40 1.99
C GLY A 36 8.56 39.84 1.27
N GLN A 37 9.76 39.45 1.72
CA GLN A 37 11.05 39.83 1.11
C GLN A 37 11.61 38.71 0.22
N GLU A 38 12.32 39.08 -0.83
CA GLU A 38 13.03 38.15 -1.72
C GLU A 38 14.27 37.61 -1.01
N THR A 39 14.37 36.31 -0.87
CA THR A 39 15.46 35.63 -0.17
C THR A 39 16.03 34.53 -1.08
N CYS A 40 17.36 34.44 -1.13
CA CYS A 40 18.03 33.38 -1.87
C CYS A 40 18.04 32.08 -1.07
N LEU A 41 17.25 31.09 -1.51
CA LEU A 41 17.20 29.73 -0.97
C LEU A 41 17.27 28.75 -2.13
N THR A 42 18.32 27.93 -2.16
CA THR A 42 18.53 26.93 -3.23
C THR A 42 18.03 25.55 -2.83
N GLY A 43 17.75 24.69 -3.81
CA GLY A 43 17.28 23.30 -3.58
C GLY A 43 15.77 23.16 -3.45
N GLY A 44 15.30 21.95 -3.28
CA GLY A 44 13.87 21.59 -3.13
C GLY A 44 13.08 21.51 -4.43
N ASN A 45 11.86 21.00 -4.34
CA ASN A 45 10.94 20.81 -5.45
C ASN A 45 9.87 21.91 -5.50
N PHE A 46 9.37 22.17 -6.72
CA PHE A 46 8.22 23.04 -6.92
C PHE A 46 6.91 22.28 -6.66
N TYR A 47 5.92 23.04 -6.16
CA TYR A 47 4.56 22.56 -5.90
C TYR A 47 3.56 23.55 -6.44
N LEU A 48 2.51 23.05 -7.09
CA LEU A 48 1.31 23.82 -7.39
C LEU A 48 0.34 23.71 -6.22
N SER A 49 -0.37 24.80 -5.92
CA SER A 49 -1.47 24.77 -4.96
C SER A 49 -2.67 25.56 -5.46
N TRP A 50 -3.86 25.00 -5.29
CA TRP A 50 -5.15 25.60 -5.64
C TRP A 50 -6.23 25.17 -4.66
N HIS A 51 -7.39 25.83 -4.72
CA HIS A 51 -8.53 25.50 -3.88
C HIS A 51 -9.62 24.79 -4.67
N GLN A 52 -10.16 23.71 -4.09
CA GLN A 52 -11.33 23.03 -4.57
C GLN A 52 -12.38 23.05 -3.44
N GLY A 53 -13.34 23.97 -3.54
CA GLY A 53 -14.18 24.34 -2.41
C GLY A 53 -13.37 24.97 -1.28
N SER A 54 -13.55 24.50 -0.06
CA SER A 54 -12.75 24.92 1.12
C SER A 54 -11.38 24.24 1.25
N ARG A 55 -11.10 23.24 0.42
CA ARG A 55 -9.89 22.41 0.54
C ARG A 55 -8.77 22.93 -0.34
N CYS A 56 -7.60 23.17 0.25
CA CYS A 56 -6.37 23.47 -0.48
C CYS A 56 -5.70 22.17 -0.95
N ILE A 57 -5.54 22.01 -2.27
CA ILE A 57 -4.86 20.89 -2.89
C ILE A 57 -3.44 21.32 -3.26
N ARG A 58 -2.45 20.43 -3.03
CA ARG A 58 -1.06 20.64 -3.41
C ARG A 58 -0.53 19.48 -4.23
N GLU A 59 0.15 19.77 -5.32
CA GLU A 59 0.73 18.81 -6.25
C GLU A 59 2.23 19.11 -6.44
N SER A 60 3.07 18.09 -6.36
CA SER A 60 4.51 18.21 -6.61
C SER A 60 4.79 18.20 -8.12
N VAL A 61 5.63 19.12 -8.57
CA VAL A 61 5.97 19.27 -10.00
C VAL A 61 7.44 18.91 -10.29
N GLY A 62 8.24 18.67 -9.25
CA GLY A 62 9.66 18.38 -9.42
C GLY A 62 10.54 19.63 -9.32
N PRO A 63 11.85 19.51 -9.66
CA PRO A 63 12.83 20.58 -9.47
C PRO A 63 12.88 21.61 -10.62
N ASP A 64 12.22 21.33 -11.75
CA ASP A 64 12.28 22.18 -12.95
C ASP A 64 11.30 23.35 -12.90
N ALA A 65 11.84 24.57 -12.95
CA ALA A 65 11.07 25.82 -12.89
C ALA A 65 10.21 26.06 -14.14
N THR A 66 10.68 25.66 -15.30
CA THR A 66 9.95 25.80 -16.57
C THR A 66 8.78 24.86 -16.63
N GLN A 67 8.98 23.63 -16.18
CA GLN A 67 7.91 22.63 -16.06
C GLN A 67 6.85 23.10 -15.05
N ALA A 68 7.25 23.69 -13.92
CA ALA A 68 6.32 24.23 -12.94
C ALA A 68 5.43 25.34 -13.51
N LEU A 69 5.98 26.26 -14.29
CA LEU A 69 5.21 27.31 -14.95
C LEU A 69 4.25 26.77 -16.03
N ASN A 70 4.70 25.81 -16.82
CA ASN A 70 3.87 25.20 -17.85
C ASN A 70 2.69 24.44 -17.24
N ARG A 71 2.93 23.69 -16.17
CA ARG A 71 1.87 22.99 -15.45
C ARG A 71 0.91 23.94 -14.72
N GLN A 72 1.39 25.05 -14.16
CA GLN A 72 0.52 26.09 -13.60
C GLN A 72 -0.47 26.59 -14.63
N LYS A 73 0.05 27.05 -15.81
CA LYS A 73 -0.79 27.58 -16.89
C LYS A 73 -1.81 26.57 -17.42
N ALA A 74 -1.40 25.30 -17.52
CA ALA A 74 -2.32 24.22 -17.92
C ALA A 74 -3.42 24.04 -16.88
N LYS A 75 -3.07 23.97 -15.60
CA LYS A 75 -4.04 23.78 -14.51
C LYS A 75 -5.00 24.96 -14.37
N GLU A 76 -4.54 26.19 -14.54
CA GLU A 76 -5.40 27.38 -14.55
C GLU A 76 -6.39 27.37 -15.70
N ARG A 77 -5.99 26.94 -16.90
CA ARG A 77 -6.90 26.75 -18.04
C ARG A 77 -7.97 25.71 -17.74
N ASP A 78 -7.61 24.58 -17.15
CA ASP A 78 -8.53 23.50 -16.79
C ASP A 78 -9.54 23.97 -15.74
N LEU A 79 -9.08 24.69 -14.70
CA LEU A 79 -9.95 25.23 -13.66
C LEU A 79 -10.89 26.31 -14.21
N LYS A 80 -10.42 27.13 -15.13
CA LYS A 80 -11.22 28.14 -15.78
C LYS A 80 -12.28 27.51 -16.68
N PHE A 81 -11.92 26.49 -17.47
CA PHE A 81 -12.86 25.75 -18.31
C PHE A 81 -13.98 25.09 -17.49
N VAL A 82 -13.63 24.49 -16.33
CA VAL A 82 -14.62 23.92 -15.41
C VAL A 82 -15.49 25.01 -14.76
N ALA A 83 -14.91 26.16 -14.41
CA ALA A 83 -15.65 27.31 -13.85
C ALA A 83 -16.66 27.90 -14.86
N ASP A 84 -16.34 27.85 -16.15
CA ASP A 84 -17.19 28.28 -17.26
C ASP A 84 -18.26 27.21 -17.66
N GLY A 85 -18.43 26.16 -16.85
CA GLY A 85 -19.44 25.12 -17.07
C GLY A 85 -19.02 23.98 -18.00
N GLY A 86 -17.75 23.95 -18.42
CA GLY A 86 -17.21 22.86 -19.20
C GLY A 86 -16.99 21.61 -18.36
N GLN A 87 -17.27 20.42 -18.93
CA GLN A 87 -16.83 19.17 -18.37
C GLN A 87 -15.49 18.81 -18.99
N LEU A 88 -14.45 18.64 -18.16
CA LEU A 88 -13.19 18.06 -18.62
C LEU A 88 -13.49 16.63 -19.13
N LYS A 89 -13.44 16.44 -20.44
CA LYS A 89 -13.46 15.11 -21.03
C LYS A 89 -12.26 14.34 -20.48
N ASP A 90 -12.49 13.09 -20.12
CA ASP A 90 -11.48 12.19 -19.57
C ASP A 90 -10.17 12.22 -20.37
N ALA A 91 -9.09 12.53 -19.66
CA ALA A 91 -7.70 12.62 -20.06
C ALA A 91 -7.35 13.69 -21.14
N PRO A 92 -6.31 14.51 -20.93
CA PRO A 92 -5.81 15.38 -21.97
C PRO A 92 -5.42 14.54 -23.19
N ALA A 93 -5.88 14.96 -24.37
CA ALA A 93 -5.43 14.38 -25.64
C ALA A 93 -3.90 14.36 -25.66
N VAL A 94 -3.34 13.24 -26.10
CA VAL A 94 -1.90 13.08 -26.32
C VAL A 94 -1.41 14.28 -27.13
N ILE A 95 -0.49 15.08 -26.62
CA ILE A 95 0.34 15.93 -27.47
C ILE A 95 1.29 14.95 -28.16
N VAL A 96 0.84 14.45 -29.29
CA VAL A 96 1.62 13.58 -30.15
C VAL A 96 2.50 14.52 -30.98
N GLN A 97 3.70 14.78 -30.54
CA GLN A 97 4.74 15.27 -31.44
C GLN A 97 5.19 14.05 -32.24
N ASP A 98 5.05 14.11 -33.54
CA ASP A 98 5.43 13.05 -34.52
C ASP A 98 4.74 11.68 -34.34
N GLY A 99 3.50 11.61 -33.84
CA GLY A 99 2.78 10.35 -33.66
C GLY A 99 3.24 9.48 -32.48
N ARG A 100 4.23 9.94 -31.67
CA ARG A 100 4.79 9.20 -30.54
C ARG A 100 4.32 9.72 -29.18
N GLN A 101 4.20 8.84 -28.20
CA GLN A 101 3.70 9.17 -26.85
C GLN A 101 4.84 9.61 -25.95
N LEU A 102 4.81 10.84 -25.43
CA LEU A 102 5.74 11.27 -24.40
C LEU A 102 5.62 10.41 -23.16
N LEU A 103 6.73 9.89 -22.66
CA LEU A 103 6.76 8.95 -21.54
C LEU A 103 6.12 9.54 -20.27
N GLY A 104 6.50 10.76 -19.89
CA GLY A 104 5.98 11.42 -18.69
C GLY A 104 4.46 11.61 -18.73
N ASP A 105 3.93 12.13 -19.84
CA ASP A 105 2.50 12.38 -20.01
C ASP A 105 1.69 11.06 -20.03
N THR A 106 2.28 10.02 -20.61
CA THR A 106 1.63 8.69 -20.67
C THR A 106 1.59 8.04 -19.30
N VAL A 107 2.64 8.20 -18.49
CA VAL A 107 2.65 7.76 -17.08
C VAL A 107 1.56 8.48 -16.27
N GLU A 108 1.41 9.79 -16.43
CA GLU A 108 0.36 10.54 -15.72
C GLU A 108 -1.06 10.08 -16.11
N ARG A 109 -1.30 9.83 -17.39
CA ARG A 109 -2.58 9.29 -17.87
C ARG A 109 -2.86 7.90 -17.30
N TYR A 110 -1.85 7.04 -17.26
CA TYR A 110 -2.00 5.72 -16.64
C TYR A 110 -2.27 5.81 -15.15
N LEU A 111 -1.59 6.70 -14.43
CA LEU A 111 -1.84 6.92 -13.01
C LEU A 111 -3.24 7.48 -12.75
N ALA A 112 -3.75 8.35 -13.60
CA ALA A 112 -5.14 8.83 -13.55
C ALA A 112 -6.13 7.67 -13.76
N TYR A 113 -5.86 6.76 -14.72
CA TYR A 113 -6.63 5.54 -14.94
C TYR A 113 -6.61 4.63 -13.70
N ILE A 114 -5.42 4.37 -13.12
CA ILE A 114 -5.29 3.54 -11.92
C ILE A 114 -6.04 4.16 -10.73
N GLY A 115 -5.97 5.49 -10.55
CA GLY A 115 -6.68 6.20 -9.48
C GLY A 115 -8.21 6.07 -9.54
N LYS A 116 -8.76 5.92 -10.75
CA LYS A 116 -10.21 5.70 -10.96
C LYS A 116 -10.64 4.24 -10.73
N HIS A 117 -9.75 3.27 -11.02
CA HIS A 117 -10.12 1.85 -11.11
C HIS A 117 -9.53 0.96 -10.01
N ARG A 118 -8.64 1.49 -9.18
CA ARG A 118 -7.95 0.76 -8.11
C ARG A 118 -8.07 1.49 -6.78
N ASP A 119 -7.79 0.77 -5.69
CA ASP A 119 -7.75 1.36 -4.35
C ASP A 119 -6.56 2.32 -4.18
N SER A 120 -6.64 3.19 -3.17
CA SER A 120 -5.64 4.23 -2.90
C SER A 120 -4.24 3.67 -2.60
N LYS A 121 -4.14 2.52 -1.93
CA LYS A 121 -2.85 1.87 -1.62
C LYS A 121 -2.18 1.37 -2.89
N THR A 122 -2.96 0.77 -3.80
CA THR A 122 -2.48 0.36 -5.13
C THR A 122 -2.03 1.56 -5.94
N TYR A 123 -2.80 2.65 -5.98
CA TYR A 123 -2.41 3.88 -6.67
C TYR A 123 -1.06 4.43 -6.16
N VAL A 124 -0.87 4.51 -4.84
CA VAL A 124 0.39 4.99 -4.24
C VAL A 124 1.57 4.11 -4.64
N ALA A 125 1.40 2.78 -4.63
CA ALA A 125 2.45 1.85 -5.04
C ALA A 125 2.83 1.99 -6.52
N TYR A 126 1.84 2.11 -7.40
CA TYR A 126 2.04 2.33 -8.84
C TYR A 126 2.74 3.66 -9.10
N ARG A 127 2.28 4.74 -8.47
CA ARG A 127 2.90 6.07 -8.58
C ARG A 127 4.37 6.05 -8.16
N LYS A 128 4.69 5.42 -7.03
CA LYS A 128 6.09 5.28 -6.58
C LYS A 128 6.93 4.53 -7.61
N THR A 129 6.43 3.42 -8.12
CA THR A 129 7.15 2.59 -9.10
C THR A 129 7.39 3.33 -10.42
N LEU A 130 6.37 4.02 -10.94
CA LEU A 130 6.48 4.73 -12.21
C LEU A 130 7.33 5.99 -12.09
N ASN A 131 7.34 6.66 -10.93
CA ASN A 131 8.29 7.75 -10.67
C ASN A 131 9.74 7.24 -10.63
N ASP A 132 10.00 6.09 -9.99
CA ASP A 132 11.32 5.45 -10.02
C ASP A 132 11.72 5.09 -11.47
N PHE A 133 10.76 4.63 -12.28
CA PHE A 133 11.01 4.33 -13.68
C PHE A 133 11.34 5.58 -14.51
N LEU A 134 10.60 6.68 -14.32
CA LEU A 134 10.90 7.96 -14.97
C LEU A 134 12.27 8.53 -14.58
N GLU A 135 12.73 8.26 -13.36
CA GLU A 135 14.07 8.68 -12.92
C GLU A 135 15.19 7.87 -13.59
N ALA A 136 14.99 6.57 -13.72
CA ALA A 136 15.97 5.64 -14.30
C ALA A 136 15.98 5.64 -15.83
N CYS A 137 14.81 5.68 -16.47
CA CYS A 137 14.66 5.62 -17.92
C CYS A 137 14.87 7.00 -18.53
N LYS A 138 15.79 7.10 -19.50
CA LYS A 138 16.13 8.36 -20.18
C LYS A 138 15.42 8.53 -21.52
N GLN A 139 14.58 7.56 -21.91
CA GLN A 139 13.84 7.64 -23.17
C GLN A 139 12.74 8.70 -23.07
N PRO A 140 12.63 9.60 -24.07
CA PRO A 140 11.60 10.63 -24.06
C PRO A 140 10.19 10.10 -24.41
N HIS A 141 10.12 9.02 -25.22
CA HIS A 141 8.86 8.45 -25.71
C HIS A 141 8.71 7.00 -25.29
N VAL A 142 7.46 6.56 -25.17
CA VAL A 142 7.12 5.18 -24.81
C VAL A 142 7.62 4.18 -25.85
N GLU A 143 7.54 4.56 -27.13
CA GLU A 143 7.94 3.71 -28.27
C GLU A 143 9.45 3.49 -28.35
N ASP A 144 10.25 4.35 -27.72
CA ASP A 144 11.71 4.22 -27.69
C ASP A 144 12.21 3.26 -26.59
N ILE A 145 11.31 2.83 -25.69
CA ILE A 145 11.65 1.91 -24.59
C ILE A 145 11.90 0.51 -25.13
N THR A 146 13.05 -0.03 -24.81
CA THR A 146 13.52 -1.35 -25.19
C THR A 146 13.66 -2.30 -23.98
N ASP A 147 13.97 -3.56 -24.25
CA ASP A 147 14.33 -4.52 -23.21
C ASP A 147 15.55 -4.07 -22.40
N LYS A 148 16.51 -3.40 -23.03
CA LYS A 148 17.70 -2.85 -22.35
C LYS A 148 17.33 -1.82 -21.31
N ASP A 149 16.37 -0.92 -21.59
CA ASP A 149 15.90 0.08 -20.63
C ASP A 149 15.22 -0.56 -19.43
N LEU A 150 14.47 -1.65 -19.64
CA LEU A 150 13.83 -2.41 -18.55
C LEU A 150 14.84 -3.17 -17.69
N LEU A 151 15.86 -3.74 -18.31
CA LEU A 151 16.96 -4.41 -17.57
C LEU A 151 17.80 -3.38 -16.80
N ALA A 152 18.10 -2.23 -17.42
CA ALA A 152 18.77 -1.12 -16.76
C ALA A 152 17.99 -0.58 -15.56
N PHE A 153 16.65 -0.46 -15.68
CA PHE A 153 15.81 -0.11 -14.54
C PHE A 153 15.92 -1.12 -13.39
N SER A 154 15.93 -2.41 -13.70
CA SER A 154 16.09 -3.45 -12.69
C SER A 154 17.45 -3.41 -12.00
N ALA A 155 18.53 -3.14 -12.75
CA ALA A 155 19.87 -2.94 -12.20
C ALA A 155 19.92 -1.68 -11.32
N TRP A 156 19.40 -0.55 -11.82
CA TRP A 156 19.33 0.70 -11.07
C TRP A 156 18.59 0.56 -9.73
N LEU A 157 17.49 -0.20 -9.68
CA LEU A 157 16.78 -0.48 -8.44
C LEU A 157 17.63 -1.23 -7.41
N ARG A 158 18.51 -2.15 -7.87
CA ARG A 158 19.43 -2.88 -6.98
C ARG A 158 20.61 -2.04 -6.53
N ASP A 159 21.26 -1.41 -7.49
CA ASP A 159 22.59 -0.79 -7.31
C ASP A 159 22.45 0.60 -6.66
N GLU A 160 21.51 1.43 -7.12
CA GLU A 160 21.35 2.80 -6.63
C GLU A 160 20.30 2.92 -5.51
N ARG A 161 19.25 2.10 -5.56
CA ARG A 161 18.15 2.16 -4.58
C ARG A 161 18.22 1.08 -3.52
N HIS A 162 19.13 0.13 -3.65
CA HIS A 162 19.33 -1.01 -2.72
C HIS A 162 18.02 -1.75 -2.42
N VAL A 163 17.22 -1.98 -3.45
CA VAL A 163 15.92 -2.61 -3.34
C VAL A 163 16.04 -4.12 -3.44
N GLU A 164 15.39 -4.85 -2.54
CA GLU A 164 15.36 -6.32 -2.54
C GLU A 164 14.80 -6.90 -3.84
N ASP A 165 15.31 -8.03 -4.30
CA ASP A 165 14.98 -8.69 -5.56
C ASP A 165 13.48 -8.92 -5.75
N ARG A 166 12.76 -9.30 -4.70
CA ARG A 166 11.29 -9.44 -4.74
C ARG A 166 10.58 -8.13 -5.08
N THR A 167 11.04 -7.03 -4.51
CA THR A 167 10.47 -5.71 -4.79
C THR A 167 10.86 -5.24 -6.19
N VAL A 168 12.09 -5.53 -6.64
CA VAL A 168 12.52 -5.29 -8.03
C VAL A 168 11.59 -6.01 -9.01
N ALA A 169 11.33 -7.30 -8.80
CA ALA A 169 10.42 -8.08 -9.65
C ALA A 169 8.99 -7.51 -9.68
N ASN A 170 8.46 -7.09 -8.52
CA ASN A 170 7.13 -6.47 -8.44
C ASN A 170 7.06 -5.14 -9.19
N LYS A 171 8.08 -4.28 -9.05
CA LYS A 171 8.17 -3.00 -9.78
C LYS A 171 8.29 -3.23 -11.29
N PHE A 172 9.11 -4.19 -11.70
CA PHE A 172 9.26 -4.60 -13.09
C PHE A 172 7.91 -5.01 -13.70
N VAL A 173 7.15 -5.87 -13.02
CA VAL A 173 5.80 -6.29 -13.47
C VAL A 173 4.86 -5.09 -13.57
N THR A 174 4.96 -4.11 -12.68
CA THR A 174 4.14 -2.89 -12.73
C THR A 174 4.47 -2.06 -13.97
N VAL A 175 5.76 -1.88 -14.31
CA VAL A 175 6.19 -1.18 -15.53
C VAL A 175 5.75 -1.94 -16.79
N MET A 176 5.86 -3.26 -16.82
CA MET A 176 5.34 -4.09 -17.92
C MET A 176 3.83 -3.93 -18.10
N GLY A 177 3.08 -3.81 -16.99
CA GLY A 177 1.65 -3.51 -17.01
C GLY A 177 1.33 -2.13 -17.58
N PHE A 178 2.12 -1.12 -17.26
CA PHE A 178 2.05 0.21 -17.83
C PHE A 178 2.31 0.20 -19.35
N LEU A 179 3.39 -0.42 -19.80
CA LEU A 179 3.74 -0.50 -21.22
C LEU A 179 2.65 -1.24 -22.02
N LYS A 180 2.11 -2.31 -21.46
CA LYS A 180 0.98 -3.03 -22.06
C LYS A 180 -0.27 -2.14 -22.21
N TRP A 181 -0.57 -1.32 -21.19
CA TRP A 181 -1.68 -0.38 -21.24
C TRP A 181 -1.45 0.74 -22.26
N ALA A 182 -0.21 1.20 -22.42
CA ALA A 182 0.21 2.17 -23.43
C ALA A 182 0.33 1.56 -24.86
N GLU A 183 -0.09 0.30 -25.03
CA GLU A 183 -0.03 -0.46 -26.28
C GLU A 183 1.38 -0.69 -26.82
N HIS A 184 2.41 -0.44 -26.01
CA HIS A 184 3.81 -0.69 -26.37
C HIS A 184 4.25 -2.10 -25.93
N LYS A 185 4.71 -2.91 -26.90
CA LYS A 185 5.13 -4.30 -26.70
C LYS A 185 6.64 -4.42 -26.70
N VAL A 186 7.24 -4.51 -25.54
CA VAL A 186 8.67 -4.84 -25.40
C VAL A 186 8.82 -6.36 -25.32
N LYS A 187 9.62 -6.94 -26.23
CA LYS A 187 9.96 -8.36 -26.21
C LYS A 187 11.15 -8.59 -25.29
N ILE A 188 10.91 -9.14 -24.12
CA ILE A 188 11.94 -9.54 -23.17
C ILE A 188 11.83 -11.05 -22.89
N ARG A 189 12.96 -11.75 -22.96
CA ARG A 189 12.98 -13.20 -22.70
C ARG A 189 12.66 -13.48 -21.25
N LYS A 190 11.84 -14.50 -20.99
CA LYS A 190 11.40 -14.86 -19.65
C LYS A 190 12.58 -15.15 -18.68
N GLN A 191 13.69 -15.64 -19.20
CA GLN A 191 14.91 -15.87 -18.41
C GLN A 191 15.56 -14.58 -17.88
N ASP A 192 15.36 -13.43 -18.55
CA ASP A 192 15.94 -12.13 -18.23
C ASP A 192 15.04 -11.32 -17.27
N TRP A 193 13.84 -11.83 -16.96
CA TRP A 193 12.99 -11.20 -15.96
C TRP A 193 13.64 -11.24 -14.58
N PRO A 194 13.52 -10.19 -13.77
CA PRO A 194 14.01 -10.19 -12.40
C PRO A 194 13.47 -11.39 -11.63
N LYS A 195 14.39 -12.20 -11.09
CA LYS A 195 14.07 -13.39 -10.30
C LYS A 195 14.27 -13.09 -8.83
N TYR A 196 13.51 -13.75 -8.00
CA TYR A 196 13.72 -13.80 -6.56
C TYR A 196 13.39 -15.20 -6.06
N ASP A 197 13.96 -15.60 -4.95
CA ASP A 197 13.61 -16.87 -4.34
C ASP A 197 12.18 -16.82 -3.82
N LYS A 198 11.32 -17.66 -4.39
CA LYS A 198 9.92 -17.81 -3.96
C LYS A 198 9.78 -18.75 -2.77
N GLN A 199 10.88 -19.39 -2.35
CA GLN A 199 10.89 -20.45 -1.36
C GLN A 199 11.32 -19.97 0.03
N GLU A 200 11.34 -18.66 0.29
CA GLU A 200 11.56 -18.17 1.64
C GLU A 200 10.66 -18.93 2.63
N PRO A 201 11.24 -19.50 3.70
CA PRO A 201 10.44 -20.18 4.71
C PRO A 201 9.42 -19.21 5.29
N VAL A 202 8.21 -19.72 5.51
CA VAL A 202 7.18 -18.91 6.15
C VAL A 202 7.54 -18.76 7.62
N GLU A 203 7.80 -17.56 8.06
CA GLU A 203 8.05 -17.27 9.45
C GLU A 203 6.78 -17.34 10.28
N VAL A 204 6.88 -17.95 11.44
CA VAL A 204 5.81 -18.11 12.43
C VAL A 204 6.31 -17.69 13.80
N TYR A 205 5.40 -17.33 14.69
CA TYR A 205 5.69 -17.21 16.11
C TYR A 205 5.60 -18.57 16.74
N GLU A 206 6.67 -19.00 17.37
CA GLU A 206 6.64 -20.16 18.27
C GLU A 206 6.26 -19.69 19.71
N PRO A 207 5.88 -20.60 20.61
CA PRO A 207 5.48 -20.22 21.97
C PRO A 207 6.52 -19.35 22.70
N GLU A 208 7.78 -19.67 22.55
CA GLU A 208 8.91 -18.97 23.17
C GLU A 208 9.03 -17.50 22.73
N ASP A 209 8.63 -17.20 21.48
CA ASP A 209 8.56 -15.82 20.97
C ASP A 209 7.43 -15.03 21.61
N LEU A 210 6.32 -15.73 21.95
CA LEU A 210 5.08 -15.08 22.38
C LEU A 210 4.95 -14.96 23.90
N ASP A 211 5.57 -15.83 24.71
CA ASP A 211 5.42 -15.77 26.16
C ASP A 211 5.84 -14.43 26.77
N PRO A 212 7.06 -13.89 26.47
CA PRO A 212 7.42 -12.57 26.97
C PRO A 212 6.60 -11.44 26.33
N PHE A 213 6.14 -11.63 25.08
CA PHE A 213 5.25 -10.68 24.43
C PHE A 213 3.89 -10.57 25.14
N TRP A 214 3.27 -11.71 25.49
CA TRP A 214 1.99 -11.74 26.22
C TRP A 214 2.10 -11.12 27.61
N ALA A 215 3.20 -11.40 28.32
CA ALA A 215 3.46 -10.84 29.64
C ALA A 215 3.58 -9.30 29.64
N ALA A 216 3.99 -8.72 28.51
CA ALA A 216 4.12 -7.28 28.36
C ALA A 216 2.87 -6.59 27.82
N CYS A 217 1.82 -7.33 27.43
CA CYS A 217 0.57 -6.77 26.94
C CYS A 217 -0.31 -6.20 28.05
N THR A 218 -0.95 -5.06 27.80
CA THR A 218 -2.14 -4.64 28.56
C THR A 218 -3.32 -5.56 28.21
N PRO A 219 -4.41 -5.61 29.02
CA PRO A 219 -5.57 -6.45 28.71
C PRO A 219 -6.16 -6.23 27.32
N LYS A 220 -6.26 -4.98 26.88
CA LYS A 220 -6.77 -4.64 25.53
C LYS A 220 -5.82 -5.09 24.41
N GLU A 221 -4.53 -4.90 24.59
CA GLU A 221 -3.50 -5.36 23.64
C GLU A 221 -3.48 -6.89 23.58
N HIS A 222 -3.56 -7.55 24.74
CA HIS A 222 -3.62 -9.01 24.81
C HIS A 222 -4.81 -9.57 24.01
N LEU A 223 -6.02 -9.02 24.20
CA LEU A 223 -7.20 -9.44 23.45
C LEU A 223 -7.03 -9.24 21.94
N LEU A 224 -6.50 -8.08 21.51
CA LEU A 224 -6.27 -7.76 20.09
C LEU A 224 -5.31 -8.78 19.45
N PHE A 225 -4.14 -9.02 20.04
CA PHE A 225 -3.14 -9.89 19.44
C PHE A 225 -3.48 -11.37 19.61
N LYS A 226 -4.20 -11.77 20.70
CA LYS A 226 -4.82 -13.09 20.84
C LYS A 226 -5.84 -13.34 19.73
N PHE A 227 -6.65 -12.34 19.37
CA PHE A 227 -7.57 -12.41 18.25
C PHE A 227 -6.83 -12.69 16.93
N PHE A 228 -5.76 -11.93 16.61
CA PHE A 228 -4.94 -12.21 15.43
C PHE A 228 -4.37 -13.63 15.44
N HIS A 229 -3.84 -14.07 16.58
CA HIS A 229 -3.20 -15.37 16.73
C HIS A 229 -4.18 -16.53 16.55
N MET A 230 -5.42 -16.36 17.02
CA MET A 230 -6.43 -17.44 17.02
C MET A 230 -7.38 -17.42 15.83
N THR A 231 -7.35 -16.37 14.99
CA THR A 231 -8.26 -16.24 13.84
C THR A 231 -7.54 -16.05 12.50
N GLY A 232 -6.30 -15.64 12.53
CA GLY A 232 -5.53 -15.33 11.33
C GLY A 232 -6.11 -14.19 10.48
N PHE A 233 -6.86 -13.25 11.08
CA PHE A 233 -7.39 -12.07 10.38
C PHE A 233 -6.28 -11.21 9.80
N ARG A 234 -6.58 -10.50 8.71
CA ARG A 234 -5.72 -9.43 8.20
C ARG A 234 -5.94 -8.16 9.02
N GLU A 235 -4.93 -7.28 9.08
CA GLU A 235 -5.01 -6.01 9.81
C GLU A 235 -6.28 -5.22 9.47
N GLY A 236 -6.53 -4.96 8.18
CA GLY A 236 -7.73 -4.22 7.78
C GLY A 236 -9.05 -4.93 8.10
N GLU A 237 -9.06 -6.26 8.21
CA GLU A 237 -10.23 -7.04 8.62
C GLU A 237 -10.49 -6.90 10.12
N ALA A 238 -9.44 -6.92 10.93
CA ALA A 238 -9.53 -6.71 12.38
C ALA A 238 -9.91 -5.27 12.73
N ALA A 239 -9.33 -4.28 12.03
CA ALA A 239 -9.66 -2.87 12.22
C ALA A 239 -11.14 -2.54 11.96
N HIS A 240 -11.78 -3.28 11.05
CA HIS A 240 -13.19 -3.09 10.69
C HIS A 240 -14.12 -4.16 11.26
N PHE A 241 -13.62 -4.99 12.19
CA PHE A 241 -14.40 -6.04 12.81
C PHE A 241 -15.36 -5.48 13.85
N MET A 242 -16.65 -5.83 13.75
CA MET A 242 -17.71 -5.30 14.58
C MET A 242 -18.30 -6.39 15.49
N TRP A 243 -18.85 -6.00 16.62
CA TRP A 243 -19.52 -6.95 17.54
C TRP A 243 -20.61 -7.78 16.87
N ARG A 244 -21.36 -7.18 15.95
CA ARG A 244 -22.40 -7.88 15.16
C ARG A 244 -21.86 -8.95 14.20
N ASP A 245 -20.55 -8.95 13.93
CA ASP A 245 -19.92 -9.97 13.08
C ASP A 245 -19.58 -11.26 13.85
N ILE A 246 -19.81 -11.27 15.16
CA ILE A 246 -19.62 -12.43 16.02
C ILE A 246 -20.93 -13.18 16.15
N SER A 247 -20.96 -14.42 15.68
CA SER A 247 -22.04 -15.35 15.95
C SER A 247 -21.69 -16.20 17.18
N GLN A 248 -22.34 -15.91 18.31
CA GLN A 248 -22.09 -16.66 19.56
C GLN A 248 -22.54 -18.10 19.43
N ALA A 249 -23.73 -18.34 18.84
CA ALA A 249 -24.32 -19.67 18.70
C ALA A 249 -23.46 -20.63 17.86
N SER A 250 -22.92 -20.12 16.73
CA SER A 250 -22.07 -20.93 15.84
C SER A 250 -20.56 -20.74 16.10
N ARG A 251 -20.19 -19.86 17.02
CA ARG A 251 -18.80 -19.49 17.32
C ARG A 251 -18.00 -19.12 16.08
N LEU A 252 -18.56 -18.22 15.28
CA LEU A 252 -17.96 -17.76 14.03
C LEU A 252 -17.71 -16.25 14.03
N ALA A 253 -16.56 -15.83 13.52
CA ALA A 253 -16.27 -14.45 13.16
C ALA A 253 -16.47 -14.26 11.66
N LYS A 254 -17.30 -13.29 11.27
CA LYS A 254 -17.62 -12.99 9.86
C LYS A 254 -16.81 -11.81 9.35
N VAL A 255 -16.12 -11.99 8.24
CA VAL A 255 -15.48 -10.92 7.50
C VAL A 255 -16.46 -10.44 6.43
N THR A 256 -16.99 -9.24 6.58
CA THR A 256 -17.99 -8.66 5.66
C THR A 256 -17.60 -7.23 5.31
N ALA A 257 -18.09 -6.71 4.18
CA ALA A 257 -17.91 -5.31 3.82
C ALA A 257 -18.53 -4.36 4.87
N LYS A 258 -17.92 -3.19 5.05
CA LYS A 258 -18.35 -2.15 5.98
C LYS A 258 -18.56 -0.83 5.22
N PRO A 259 -19.72 -0.65 4.56
CA PRO A 259 -20.00 0.56 3.78
C PRO A 259 -19.87 1.86 4.58
N ALA A 260 -20.25 1.85 5.87
CA ALA A 260 -20.12 3.01 6.75
C ALA A 260 -18.68 3.54 6.88
N TYR A 261 -17.69 2.67 6.70
CA TYR A 261 -16.26 3.00 6.71
C TYR A 261 -15.63 2.99 5.31
N ASN A 262 -16.45 2.90 4.25
CA ASN A 262 -15.99 2.75 2.86
C ASN A 262 -14.95 1.61 2.71
N TRP A 263 -15.13 0.53 3.47
CA TRP A 263 -14.21 -0.60 3.50
C TRP A 263 -14.85 -1.89 2.99
N LYS A 264 -14.04 -2.67 2.29
CA LYS A 264 -14.40 -4.01 1.81
C LYS A 264 -13.22 -4.97 1.93
N PRO A 265 -13.48 -6.26 2.18
CA PRO A 265 -12.42 -7.27 2.20
C PRO A 265 -11.73 -7.37 0.83
N LYS A 266 -10.48 -7.82 0.85
CA LYS A 266 -9.72 -8.03 -0.38
C LYS A 266 -10.50 -8.94 -1.34
N MET A 267 -10.55 -8.57 -2.64
CA MET A 267 -11.35 -9.22 -3.69
C MET A 267 -12.86 -9.20 -3.44
N ASN A 268 -13.34 -8.37 -2.53
CA ASN A 268 -14.76 -8.26 -2.15
C ASN A 268 -15.39 -9.61 -1.73
N LYS A 269 -14.57 -10.54 -1.19
CA LYS A 269 -15.00 -11.85 -0.72
C LYS A 269 -15.03 -11.88 0.81
N GLY A 270 -16.25 -12.01 1.35
CA GLY A 270 -16.46 -12.33 2.76
C GLY A 270 -16.06 -13.76 3.07
N ARG A 271 -15.89 -14.07 4.35
CA ARG A 271 -15.65 -15.41 4.86
C ARG A 271 -16.03 -15.52 6.34
N GLU A 272 -16.11 -16.75 6.81
CA GLU A 272 -16.33 -17.06 8.21
C GLU A 272 -15.11 -17.80 8.76
N VAL A 273 -14.73 -17.47 9.99
CA VAL A 273 -13.59 -18.09 10.69
C VAL A 273 -14.07 -18.58 12.05
N PRO A 274 -13.83 -19.84 12.42
CA PRO A 274 -14.19 -20.35 13.75
C PRO A 274 -13.47 -19.60 14.86
N ILE A 275 -14.16 -19.32 15.95
CA ILE A 275 -13.62 -18.70 17.16
C ILE A 275 -13.50 -19.78 18.24
N PRO A 276 -12.30 -20.07 18.78
CA PRO A 276 -12.14 -20.94 19.94
C PRO A 276 -12.92 -20.40 21.16
N GLN A 277 -13.46 -21.30 22.00
CA GLN A 277 -14.28 -20.92 23.15
C GLN A 277 -13.57 -19.91 24.06
N ALA A 278 -12.28 -20.12 24.33
CA ALA A 278 -11.51 -19.23 25.20
C ALA A 278 -11.41 -17.78 24.65
N LEU A 279 -11.32 -17.60 23.30
CA LEU A 279 -11.35 -16.29 22.68
C LEU A 279 -12.75 -15.69 22.69
N LEU A 280 -13.79 -16.50 22.45
CA LEU A 280 -15.17 -16.02 22.50
C LEU A 280 -15.53 -15.48 23.89
N THR A 281 -15.12 -16.17 24.96
CA THR A 281 -15.34 -15.74 26.34
C THR A 281 -14.71 -14.35 26.59
N ASP A 282 -13.46 -14.15 26.17
CA ASP A 282 -12.78 -12.86 26.33
C ASP A 282 -13.46 -11.74 25.51
N LEU A 283 -13.88 -12.05 24.28
CA LEU A 283 -14.60 -11.10 23.42
C LEU A 283 -15.95 -10.69 24.05
N LEU A 284 -16.69 -11.62 24.63
CA LEU A 284 -17.97 -11.33 25.28
C LEU A 284 -17.78 -10.50 26.55
N ALA A 285 -16.75 -10.77 27.34
CA ALA A 285 -16.39 -9.95 28.49
C ALA A 285 -16.06 -8.51 28.04
N ALA A 286 -15.25 -8.33 27.00
CA ALA A 286 -14.94 -7.02 26.45
C ALA A 286 -16.17 -6.32 25.84
N HIS A 287 -17.11 -7.06 25.27
CA HIS A 287 -18.35 -6.50 24.71
C HIS A 287 -19.23 -5.87 25.77
N SER A 288 -19.27 -6.41 26.99
CA SER A 288 -20.10 -5.83 28.08
C SER A 288 -19.65 -4.43 28.52
N GLU A 289 -18.39 -4.06 28.24
CA GLU A 289 -17.80 -2.77 28.54
C GLU A 289 -17.65 -1.87 27.29
N ALA A 290 -18.07 -2.35 26.13
CA ALA A 290 -17.82 -1.70 24.86
C ALA A 290 -18.70 -0.46 24.65
N THR A 291 -18.09 0.65 24.25
CA THR A 291 -18.78 1.89 23.83
C THR A 291 -18.78 2.08 22.32
N SER A 292 -18.00 1.30 21.58
CA SER A 292 -17.87 1.34 20.13
C SER A 292 -18.57 0.15 19.47
N LEU A 293 -19.04 0.33 18.24
CA LEU A 293 -19.51 -0.76 17.40
C LEU A 293 -18.38 -1.67 16.91
N LEU A 294 -17.15 -1.14 16.84
CA LEU A 294 -15.95 -1.89 16.49
C LEU A 294 -15.46 -2.67 17.71
N VAL A 295 -14.92 -3.87 17.47
CA VAL A 295 -14.30 -4.68 18.53
C VAL A 295 -12.94 -4.11 18.94
N PHE A 296 -12.19 -3.59 17.97
CA PHE A 296 -10.86 -3.00 18.18
C PHE A 296 -10.79 -1.59 17.59
N PRO A 297 -11.47 -0.61 18.22
CA PRO A 297 -11.42 0.78 17.77
C PRO A 297 -10.05 1.41 18.06
N GLY A 298 -9.69 2.40 17.26
CA GLY A 298 -8.64 3.36 17.59
C GLY A 298 -9.06 4.30 18.72
N ASP A 299 -8.16 5.13 19.19
CA ASP A 299 -8.41 6.07 20.28
C ASP A 299 -9.49 7.13 19.93
N ASP A 300 -9.70 7.36 18.65
CA ASP A 300 -10.74 8.23 18.08
C ASP A 300 -12.08 7.52 17.83
N GLY A 301 -12.19 6.23 18.19
CA GLY A 301 -13.36 5.40 17.94
C GLY A 301 -13.51 4.93 16.49
N GLN A 302 -12.58 5.26 15.60
CA GLN A 302 -12.54 4.84 14.21
C GLN A 302 -11.76 3.53 14.03
N PRO A 303 -11.77 2.90 12.84
CA PRO A 303 -10.94 1.73 12.55
C PRO A 303 -9.46 2.01 12.82
N ASP A 304 -8.84 1.16 13.65
CA ASP A 304 -7.44 1.34 14.05
C ASP A 304 -6.46 0.98 12.93
N GLU A 305 -5.77 1.98 12.38
CA GLU A 305 -4.72 1.80 11.36
C GLU A 305 -3.31 1.71 11.97
N TYR A 306 -3.18 1.70 13.31
CA TYR A 306 -1.89 1.73 14.02
C TYR A 306 -1.56 0.42 14.76
N MET A 307 -2.14 -0.70 14.37
CA MET A 307 -1.93 -1.99 15.03
C MET A 307 -0.47 -2.49 14.93
N LEU A 308 0.22 -2.26 13.80
CA LEU A 308 1.63 -2.62 13.65
C LEU A 308 2.56 -1.79 14.55
N PRO A 309 2.45 -0.47 14.66
CA PRO A 309 3.19 0.29 15.66
C PRO A 309 2.94 -0.16 17.11
N LYS A 310 1.70 -0.49 17.48
CA LYS A 310 1.35 -1.06 18.79
C LYS A 310 2.08 -2.38 19.03
N LEU A 311 2.05 -3.31 18.07
CA LEU A 311 2.76 -4.58 18.13
C LEU A 311 4.27 -4.38 18.39
N LYS A 312 4.90 -3.49 17.64
CA LYS A 312 6.33 -3.20 17.79
C LYS A 312 6.67 -2.53 19.13
N ALA A 313 5.79 -1.68 19.64
CA ALA A 313 5.95 -1.06 20.95
C ALA A 313 5.89 -2.09 22.09
N ILE A 314 4.99 -3.08 22.00
CA ILE A 314 4.90 -4.19 22.95
C ILE A 314 6.17 -5.05 22.88
N ALA A 315 6.63 -5.43 21.69
CA ALA A 315 7.86 -6.20 21.53
C ALA A 315 9.05 -5.48 22.18
N LYS A 316 9.19 -4.17 21.95
CA LYS A 316 10.22 -3.35 22.60
C LYS A 316 10.07 -3.35 24.13
N ARG A 317 8.86 -3.20 24.64
CA ARG A 317 8.55 -3.21 26.09
C ARG A 317 8.88 -4.55 26.73
N ALA A 318 8.71 -5.65 25.97
CA ALA A 318 9.06 -7.01 26.36
C ALA A 318 10.57 -7.32 26.29
N GLY A 319 11.42 -6.37 25.85
CA GLY A 319 12.85 -6.61 25.64
C GLY A 319 13.17 -7.40 24.37
N LEU A 320 12.21 -7.53 23.44
CA LEU A 320 12.32 -8.29 22.18
C LEU A 320 12.73 -7.36 21.04
N ASP A 321 13.36 -7.91 19.98
CA ASP A 321 13.65 -7.10 18.79
C ASP A 321 12.35 -6.83 17.96
N PRO A 322 11.91 -5.56 17.84
CA PRO A 322 10.69 -5.22 17.10
C PRO A 322 10.75 -5.57 15.61
N LYS A 323 11.93 -5.81 15.03
CA LYS A 323 12.07 -6.22 13.63
C LYS A 323 11.50 -7.61 13.39
N ASN A 324 11.52 -8.48 14.40
CA ASN A 324 11.00 -9.84 14.33
C ASN A 324 9.48 -9.94 14.53
N TYR A 325 8.82 -8.77 14.75
CA TYR A 325 7.38 -8.70 15.04
C TYR A 325 6.61 -7.93 13.97
N TRP A 326 5.69 -8.63 13.26
CA TRP A 326 4.76 -8.04 12.29
C TRP A 326 3.44 -8.81 12.25
N LEU A 327 2.36 -8.11 11.91
CA LEU A 327 0.99 -8.63 12.01
C LEU A 327 0.75 -9.89 11.17
N HIS A 328 1.32 -9.94 9.95
CA HIS A 328 1.12 -11.09 9.08
C HIS A 328 1.76 -12.39 9.61
N LYS A 329 2.75 -12.30 10.52
CA LYS A 329 3.38 -13.44 11.18
C LYS A 329 2.36 -14.17 12.09
N PHE A 330 1.44 -13.46 12.78
CA PHE A 330 0.33 -14.08 13.50
C PHE A 330 -0.56 -14.92 12.58
N ARG A 331 -0.87 -14.39 11.40
CA ARG A 331 -1.67 -15.11 10.41
C ARG A 331 -0.95 -16.35 9.87
N SER A 332 0.35 -16.28 9.66
CA SER A 332 1.19 -17.43 9.31
C SER A 332 1.22 -18.47 10.42
N SER A 333 1.34 -18.02 11.67
CA SER A 333 1.31 -18.89 12.85
C SER A 333 -0.02 -19.61 12.99
N PHE A 334 -1.15 -18.90 12.83
CA PHE A 334 -2.49 -19.49 12.80
C PHE A 334 -2.59 -20.60 11.75
N ALA A 335 -2.22 -20.29 10.51
CA ALA A 335 -2.31 -21.26 9.41
C ALA A 335 -1.44 -22.50 9.65
N THR A 336 -0.18 -22.28 10.07
CA THR A 336 0.75 -23.38 10.37
C THR A 336 0.27 -24.24 11.54
N LYS A 337 -0.26 -23.60 12.60
CA LYS A 337 -0.83 -24.30 13.76
C LYS A 337 -2.05 -25.14 13.37
N CYS A 338 -2.94 -24.61 12.53
CA CYS A 338 -4.09 -25.37 12.00
C CYS A 338 -3.63 -26.62 11.25
N ILE A 339 -2.62 -26.50 10.36
CA ILE A 339 -2.09 -27.64 9.61
C ILE A 339 -1.44 -28.66 10.52
N ARG A 340 -0.61 -28.21 11.49
CA ARG A 340 0.02 -29.11 12.50
C ARG A 340 -1.03 -29.92 13.28
N ASN A 341 -2.21 -29.33 13.51
CA ASN A 341 -3.34 -29.97 14.20
C ASN A 341 -4.34 -30.66 13.24
N GLY A 342 -3.97 -30.93 12.01
CA GLY A 342 -4.74 -31.77 11.11
C GLY A 342 -5.86 -31.11 10.31
N VAL A 343 -6.02 -29.78 10.39
CA VAL A 343 -6.97 -29.06 9.53
C VAL A 343 -6.57 -29.22 8.06
N ASP A 344 -7.48 -29.67 7.22
CA ASP A 344 -7.23 -29.84 5.80
C ASP A 344 -7.04 -28.49 5.07
N LEU A 345 -6.35 -28.55 3.93
CA LEU A 345 -5.96 -27.34 3.20
C LEU A 345 -7.15 -26.57 2.60
N VAL A 346 -8.22 -27.23 2.23
CA VAL A 346 -9.41 -26.60 1.62
C VAL A 346 -10.17 -25.82 2.69
N THR A 347 -10.37 -26.44 3.85
CA THR A 347 -10.95 -25.77 5.03
C THR A 347 -10.10 -24.57 5.44
N LEU A 348 -8.78 -24.74 5.56
CA LEU A 348 -7.87 -23.65 5.90
C LEU A 348 -7.88 -22.53 4.84
N GLN A 349 -7.90 -22.90 3.55
CA GLN A 349 -8.02 -21.93 2.45
C GLN A 349 -9.27 -21.05 2.60
N SER A 350 -10.38 -21.67 2.94
CA SER A 350 -11.66 -20.98 3.21
C SER A 350 -11.53 -20.00 4.38
N TRP A 351 -11.01 -20.43 5.54
CA TRP A 351 -10.82 -19.55 6.70
C TRP A 351 -9.83 -18.43 6.44
N MET A 352 -8.77 -18.70 5.67
CA MET A 352 -7.77 -17.69 5.27
C MET A 352 -8.30 -16.73 4.18
N GLY A 353 -9.35 -17.10 3.45
CA GLY A 353 -9.85 -16.33 2.31
C GLY A 353 -8.80 -16.19 1.21
N HIS A 354 -8.12 -17.29 0.87
CA HIS A 354 -7.21 -17.37 -0.27
C HIS A 354 -7.98 -17.75 -1.53
N THR A 355 -7.71 -17.06 -2.63
CA THR A 355 -8.36 -17.33 -3.92
C THR A 355 -7.78 -18.54 -4.62
N ASP A 356 -6.55 -18.90 -4.29
CA ASP A 356 -5.83 -20.05 -4.85
C ASP A 356 -5.23 -20.92 -3.73
N LEU A 357 -5.10 -22.20 -4.01
CA LEU A 357 -4.58 -23.17 -3.05
C LEU A 357 -3.08 -23.00 -2.82
N GLN A 358 -2.33 -22.50 -3.83
CA GLN A 358 -0.88 -22.29 -3.71
C GLN A 358 -0.54 -21.33 -2.58
N SER A 359 -1.37 -20.30 -2.38
CA SER A 359 -1.24 -19.37 -1.26
C SER A 359 -1.35 -20.05 0.10
N THR A 360 -2.08 -21.17 0.21
CA THR A 360 -2.22 -21.96 1.44
C THR A 360 -1.14 -23.04 1.55
N MET A 361 -0.75 -23.65 0.45
CA MET A 361 0.29 -24.68 0.42
C MET A 361 1.65 -24.24 0.97
N ARG A 362 1.94 -22.94 0.93
CA ARG A 362 3.18 -22.40 1.52
C ARG A 362 3.34 -22.71 3.00
N TYR A 363 2.23 -22.85 3.74
CA TYR A 363 2.25 -23.16 5.17
C TYR A 363 2.52 -24.64 5.47
N LEU A 364 2.34 -25.55 4.51
CA LEU A 364 2.69 -26.96 4.68
C LEU A 364 4.17 -27.16 4.98
N ARG A 365 5.04 -26.39 4.32
CA ARG A 365 6.49 -26.48 4.57
C ARG A 365 6.86 -26.02 5.97
N ALA A 366 6.19 -24.99 6.48
CA ALA A 366 6.41 -24.49 7.83
C ALA A 366 5.82 -25.42 8.91
N ALA A 367 4.80 -26.22 8.57
CA ALA A 367 4.20 -27.15 9.50
C ALA A 367 5.12 -28.35 9.87
N GLY A 368 6.13 -28.63 9.02
CA GLY A 368 7.14 -29.69 9.28
C GLY A 368 6.64 -31.12 9.06
N GLY A 369 7.59 -32.07 9.00
CA GLY A 369 7.29 -33.48 8.74
C GLY A 369 6.69 -34.29 9.91
N SER A 370 6.70 -33.79 11.15
CA SER A 370 6.22 -34.51 12.32
C SER A 370 4.72 -34.87 12.23
N ALA A 371 3.90 -33.98 11.67
CA ALA A 371 2.49 -34.27 11.42
C ALA A 371 2.27 -35.30 10.31
N ALA A 372 3.23 -35.46 9.40
CA ALA A 372 3.15 -36.47 8.33
C ALA A 372 3.38 -37.88 8.88
N GLN A 373 4.35 -38.03 9.78
CA GLN A 373 4.68 -39.33 10.36
C GLN A 373 3.52 -39.87 11.24
N ALA A 374 2.97 -39.04 12.12
CA ALA A 374 1.80 -39.40 12.92
C ALA A 374 0.58 -39.81 12.07
N LYS A 375 0.40 -39.15 10.90
CA LYS A 375 -0.66 -39.51 9.95
C LYS A 375 -0.39 -40.84 9.24
N VAL A 376 0.85 -41.11 8.86
CA VAL A 376 1.24 -42.39 8.26
C VAL A 376 1.02 -43.52 9.25
N GLU A 377 1.43 -43.34 10.49
CA GLU A 377 1.19 -44.32 11.57
C GLU A 377 -0.31 -44.58 11.79
N ALA A 378 -1.13 -43.51 11.80
CA ALA A 378 -2.58 -43.64 11.96
C ALA A 378 -3.30 -44.30 10.76
N VAL A 379 -2.70 -44.28 9.56
CA VAL A 379 -3.24 -44.96 8.37
C VAL A 379 -2.97 -46.49 8.41
N TRP A 380 -1.88 -46.90 9.06
CA TRP A 380 -1.43 -48.30 9.07
C TRP A 380 -1.58 -48.97 10.43
N ALA A 381 -2.16 -48.31 11.44
CA ALA A 381 -2.56 -48.85 12.72
C ALA A 381 -3.98 -49.44 12.61
#